data_3bc4f5c76b2a42f9f4ae713b9f0d6e76
#
_entry.id   3bc4f5c76b2a42f9f4ae713b9f0d6e76
#
_cell.length_a   1.000
_cell.length_b   1.000
_cell.length_c   1.000
_cell.angle_alpha   90.00
_cell.angle_beta   90.00
_cell.angle_gamma   90.00
#
_symmetry.space_group_name_H-M   'P 1'
#
loop_
_entity.id
_entity.type
_entity.pdbx_description
1 polymer ?
#
loop_
_entity_poly.entity_id
_entity_poly.type
_entity_poly.pdbx_seq_one_letter_code
_entity_poly.pdbx_strand_id
1 'polypeptide(L)'
;MPRARSTRTKDRIRAASLELFRERGVQQTSMRDIADRVGITKPALYYHFASREDLLRSLVRPMLDDYEAAVAADEAAGGAVDPRVLLARYFDVSMRHREVNRVVFRDAATLAELDLGGRVLDWRRRITAMLAGPGAELAELARVTLVLGGLGDCVVLLGDRPAAELRAAALAAAYTALGLPPGPPPAPEQPV
;
A
#
# COMPACT_ATOMS: atom_id res chain seq x y z
N MET A 1 24.86 -2.99 20.73
CA MET A 1 24.22 -4.23 20.20
C MET A 1 22.75 -4.46 20.60
N PRO A 2 22.10 -3.81 21.60
CA PRO A 2 20.70 -4.06 21.96
C PRO A 2 19.67 -3.59 20.91
N ARG A 3 19.89 -2.44 20.25
CA ARG A 3 18.95 -1.85 19.27
C ARG A 3 18.72 -2.73 18.03
N ALA A 4 19.77 -3.30 17.44
CA ALA A 4 19.66 -4.16 16.25
C ALA A 4 18.85 -5.45 16.53
N ARG A 5 18.99 -6.03 17.73
CA ARG A 5 18.25 -7.23 18.15
C ARG A 5 16.75 -6.91 18.35
N SER A 6 16.45 -5.74 18.90
CA SER A 6 15.07 -5.27 19.09
C SER A 6 14.36 -5.02 17.75
N THR A 7 15.03 -4.39 16.79
CA THR A 7 14.50 -4.16 15.43
C THR A 7 14.18 -5.47 14.72
N ARG A 8 15.14 -6.42 14.73
CA ARG A 8 14.94 -7.75 14.13
C ARG A 8 13.76 -8.52 14.73
N THR A 9 13.53 -8.38 16.04
CA THR A 9 12.37 -9.01 16.69
C THR A 9 11.06 -8.34 16.26
N LYS A 10 11.01 -7.01 16.16
CA LYS A 10 9.86 -6.27 15.64
C LYS A 10 9.49 -6.72 14.23
N ASP A 11 10.48 -6.88 13.35
CA ASP A 11 10.25 -7.31 11.96
C ASP A 11 9.73 -8.74 11.90
N ARG A 12 10.23 -9.65 12.74
CA ARG A 12 9.70 -11.02 12.86
C ARG A 12 8.24 -11.02 13.33
N ILE A 13 7.89 -10.17 14.30
CA ILE A 13 6.51 -10.04 14.80
C ILE A 13 5.61 -9.54 13.66
N ARG A 14 6.02 -8.50 12.93
CA ARG A 14 5.25 -7.96 11.78
C ARG A 14 5.02 -9.01 10.70
N ALA A 15 6.07 -9.75 10.32
CA ALA A 15 5.96 -10.82 9.31
C ALA A 15 4.99 -11.92 9.75
N ALA A 16 5.13 -12.44 10.97
CA ALA A 16 4.23 -13.46 11.52
C ALA A 16 2.78 -12.97 11.63
N SER A 17 2.59 -11.66 11.94
CA SER A 17 1.27 -11.06 12.00
C SER A 17 0.60 -11.02 10.62
N LEU A 18 1.32 -10.60 9.59
CA LEU A 18 0.80 -10.58 8.21
C LEU A 18 0.44 -11.99 7.72
N GLU A 19 1.25 -13.00 8.02
CA GLU A 19 0.93 -14.40 7.71
C GLU A 19 -0.38 -14.84 8.36
N LEU A 20 -0.54 -14.62 9.66
CA LEU A 20 -1.74 -15.00 10.41
C LEU A 20 -2.97 -14.20 9.95
N PHE A 21 -2.82 -12.91 9.66
CA PHE A 21 -3.91 -12.10 9.14
C PHE A 21 -4.36 -12.56 7.76
N ARG A 22 -3.44 -13.02 6.92
CA ARG A 22 -3.75 -13.62 5.63
C ARG A 22 -4.48 -14.96 5.79
N GLU A 23 -4.05 -15.81 6.72
CA GLU A 23 -4.61 -17.14 6.96
C GLU A 23 -6.03 -17.07 7.56
N ARG A 24 -6.23 -16.25 8.58
CA ARG A 24 -7.42 -16.27 9.45
C ARG A 24 -8.21 -14.96 9.48
N GLY A 25 -7.65 -13.89 8.95
CA GLY A 25 -8.21 -12.54 9.09
C GLY A 25 -7.69 -11.82 10.35
N VAL A 26 -7.81 -10.49 10.33
CA VAL A 26 -7.33 -9.64 11.43
C VAL A 26 -8.12 -9.92 12.70
N GLN A 27 -9.45 -9.96 12.63
CA GLN A 27 -10.33 -10.11 13.79
C GLN A 27 -10.17 -11.46 14.53
N GLN A 28 -9.79 -12.52 13.82
CA GLN A 28 -9.63 -13.87 14.38
C GLN A 28 -8.20 -14.16 14.85
N THR A 29 -7.28 -13.21 14.73
CA THR A 29 -5.89 -13.37 15.16
C THR A 29 -5.65 -12.63 16.47
N SER A 30 -5.27 -13.35 17.52
CA SER A 30 -4.94 -12.76 18.82
C SER A 30 -3.45 -12.44 18.95
N MET A 31 -3.13 -11.54 19.89
CA MET A 31 -1.72 -11.26 20.25
C MET A 31 -1.00 -12.51 20.78
N ARG A 32 -1.73 -13.46 21.33
CA ARG A 32 -1.19 -14.74 21.78
C ARG A 32 -0.78 -15.61 20.59
N ASP A 33 -1.63 -15.74 19.58
CA ASP A 33 -1.31 -16.50 18.36
C ASP A 33 -0.04 -15.98 17.69
N ILE A 34 0.11 -14.65 17.67
CA ILE A 34 1.31 -14.00 17.12
C ILE A 34 2.56 -14.33 17.97
N ALA A 35 2.45 -14.24 19.30
CA ALA A 35 3.56 -14.56 20.21
C ALA A 35 3.99 -16.03 20.04
N ASP A 36 3.03 -16.95 19.99
CA ASP A 36 3.27 -18.38 19.79
C ASP A 36 3.92 -18.66 18.42
N ARG A 37 3.46 -18.01 17.34
CA ARG A 37 4.03 -18.12 15.98
C ARG A 37 5.50 -17.65 15.92
N VAL A 38 5.83 -16.57 16.64
CA VAL A 38 7.20 -16.01 16.70
C VAL A 38 8.11 -16.78 17.67
N GLY A 39 7.54 -17.57 18.59
CA GLY A 39 8.27 -18.29 19.64
C GLY A 39 8.75 -17.35 20.76
N ILE A 40 7.91 -16.38 21.15
CA ILE A 40 8.19 -15.48 22.27
C ILE A 40 7.03 -15.47 23.26
N THR A 41 7.27 -15.00 24.47
CA THR A 41 6.20 -14.87 25.47
C THR A 41 5.30 -13.68 25.16
N LYS A 42 4.02 -13.74 25.57
CA LYS A 42 3.06 -12.63 25.43
C LYS A 42 3.59 -11.32 26.06
N PRO A 43 4.19 -11.30 27.25
CA PRO A 43 4.85 -10.10 27.78
C PRO A 43 5.97 -9.55 26.89
N ALA A 44 6.79 -10.43 26.31
CA ALA A 44 7.84 -10.01 25.38
C ALA A 44 7.26 -9.36 24.10
N LEU A 45 6.12 -9.84 23.61
CA LEU A 45 5.43 -9.21 22.48
C LEU A 45 4.92 -7.81 22.87
N TYR A 46 4.29 -7.67 24.04
CA TYR A 46 3.80 -6.37 24.54
C TYR A 46 4.93 -5.37 24.83
N TYR A 47 6.15 -5.83 25.11
CA TYR A 47 7.31 -4.95 25.19
C TYR A 47 7.63 -4.29 23.82
N HIS A 48 7.34 -4.97 22.70
CA HIS A 48 7.57 -4.45 21.36
C HIS A 48 6.40 -3.65 20.79
N PHE A 49 5.17 -4.04 21.10
CA PHE A 49 3.93 -3.42 20.64
C PHE A 49 2.94 -3.32 21.80
N ALA A 50 2.66 -2.10 22.23
CA ALA A 50 1.85 -1.84 23.42
C ALA A 50 0.42 -2.37 23.32
N SER A 51 -0.12 -2.43 22.09
CA SER A 51 -1.44 -2.96 21.81
C SER A 51 -1.51 -3.63 20.44
N ARG A 52 -2.64 -4.25 20.12
CA ARG A 52 -2.95 -4.78 18.80
C ARG A 52 -3.01 -3.67 17.75
N GLU A 53 -3.61 -2.54 18.11
CA GLU A 53 -3.72 -1.37 17.25
C GLU A 53 -2.34 -0.77 16.95
N ASP A 54 -1.42 -0.76 17.93
CA ASP A 54 -0.03 -0.32 17.73
C ASP A 54 0.69 -1.23 16.72
N LEU A 55 0.51 -2.55 16.83
CA LEU A 55 1.03 -3.51 15.86
C LEU A 55 0.45 -3.28 14.46
N LEU A 56 -0.86 -3.14 14.33
CA LEU A 56 -1.54 -2.87 13.05
C LEU A 56 -1.08 -1.55 12.44
N ARG A 57 -1.02 -0.46 13.23
CA ARG A 57 -0.46 0.82 12.77
C ARG A 57 0.96 0.67 12.25
N SER A 58 1.79 -0.13 12.91
CA SER A 58 3.17 -0.38 12.50
C SER A 58 3.30 -1.11 11.15
N LEU A 59 2.26 -1.84 10.73
CA LEU A 59 2.17 -2.49 9.43
C LEU A 59 1.67 -1.53 8.34
N VAL A 60 0.63 -0.75 8.65
CA VAL A 60 -0.05 0.10 7.66
C VAL A 60 0.67 1.43 7.44
N ARG A 61 1.25 2.03 8.50
CA ARG A 61 1.90 3.35 8.40
C ARG A 61 2.98 3.42 7.32
N PRO A 62 3.95 2.48 7.20
CA PRO A 62 4.98 2.56 6.17
C PRO A 62 4.41 2.58 4.75
N MET A 63 3.32 1.85 4.52
CA MET A 63 2.62 1.87 3.24
C MET A 63 2.02 3.25 2.93
N LEU A 64 1.36 3.86 3.92
CA LEU A 64 0.80 5.21 3.75
C LEU A 64 1.89 6.27 3.58
N ASP A 65 2.98 6.17 4.34
CA ASP A 65 4.13 7.07 4.23
C ASP A 65 4.74 7.01 2.81
N ASP A 66 4.86 5.81 2.22
CA ASP A 66 5.37 5.64 0.85
C ASP A 66 4.41 6.21 -0.21
N TYR A 67 3.08 6.04 -0.06
CA TYR A 67 2.11 6.67 -0.96
C TYR A 67 2.14 8.20 -0.87
N GLU A 68 2.18 8.73 0.34
CA GLU A 68 2.26 10.19 0.57
C GLU A 68 3.57 10.77 0.03
N ALA A 69 4.69 10.07 0.23
CA ALA A 69 5.99 10.48 -0.30
C ALA A 69 6.00 10.48 -1.83
N ALA A 70 5.40 9.48 -2.47
CA ALA A 70 5.27 9.40 -3.92
C ALA A 70 4.50 10.60 -4.49
N VAL A 71 3.35 10.94 -3.88
CA VAL A 71 2.55 12.11 -4.29
C VAL A 71 3.30 13.42 -4.03
N ALA A 72 3.92 13.56 -2.86
CA ALA A 72 4.64 14.80 -2.50
C ALA A 72 5.85 15.07 -3.40
N ALA A 73 6.54 14.03 -3.85
CA ALA A 73 7.68 14.17 -4.78
C ALA A 73 7.24 14.78 -6.12
N ASP A 74 6.08 14.34 -6.64
CA ASP A 74 5.53 14.86 -7.89
C ASP A 74 4.99 16.29 -7.75
N GLU A 75 4.35 16.61 -6.64
CA GLU A 75 3.91 17.99 -6.33
C GLU A 75 5.09 18.96 -6.21
N ALA A 76 6.17 18.53 -5.56
CA ALA A 76 7.38 19.35 -5.37
C ALA A 76 8.12 19.63 -6.70
N ALA A 77 7.98 18.77 -7.69
CA ALA A 77 8.57 18.96 -9.02
C ALA A 77 7.98 20.16 -9.79
N GLY A 78 6.81 20.71 -9.38
CA GLY A 78 6.24 21.96 -9.83
C GLY A 78 5.85 22.03 -11.32
N GLY A 79 5.93 20.91 -12.03
CA GLY A 79 5.63 20.78 -13.45
C GLY A 79 4.40 19.92 -13.72
N ALA A 80 4.00 19.82 -14.99
CA ALA A 80 3.02 18.82 -15.40
C ALA A 80 3.63 17.42 -15.18
N VAL A 81 3.05 16.68 -14.25
CA VAL A 81 3.49 15.31 -13.97
C VAL A 81 3.08 14.41 -15.14
N ASP A 82 3.99 13.59 -15.65
CA ASP A 82 3.64 12.57 -16.62
C ASP A 82 2.71 11.53 -15.94
N PRO A 83 1.44 11.42 -16.39
CA PRO A 83 0.50 10.46 -15.82
C PRO A 83 1.02 9.02 -15.81
N ARG A 84 1.89 8.66 -16.77
CA ARG A 84 2.46 7.31 -16.87
C ARG A 84 3.45 7.05 -15.74
N VAL A 85 4.27 8.04 -15.40
CA VAL A 85 5.22 7.96 -14.29
C VAL A 85 4.47 7.85 -12.98
N LEU A 86 3.45 8.68 -12.77
CA LEU A 86 2.65 8.70 -11.57
C LEU A 86 1.91 7.37 -11.34
N LEU A 87 1.29 6.81 -12.40
CA LEU A 87 0.61 5.51 -12.33
C LEU A 87 1.61 4.36 -12.07
N ALA A 88 2.78 4.40 -12.71
CA ALA A 88 3.81 3.39 -12.49
C ALA A 88 4.32 3.43 -11.04
N ARG A 89 4.59 4.61 -10.50
CA ARG A 89 5.00 4.81 -9.11
C ARG A 89 3.92 4.33 -8.12
N TYR A 90 2.66 4.68 -8.38
CA TYR A 90 1.53 4.19 -7.58
C TYR A 90 1.47 2.65 -7.57
N PHE A 91 1.60 2.02 -8.73
CA PHE A 91 1.61 0.56 -8.85
C PHE A 91 2.81 -0.05 -8.11
N ASP A 92 4.00 0.52 -8.25
CA ASP A 92 5.23 0.01 -7.63
C ASP A 92 5.19 0.10 -6.09
N VAL A 93 4.63 1.19 -5.53
CA VAL A 93 4.33 1.29 -4.09
C VAL A 93 3.31 0.22 -3.67
N SER A 94 2.23 0.06 -4.44
CA SER A 94 1.21 -0.96 -4.17
C SER A 94 1.79 -2.37 -4.14
N MET A 95 2.66 -2.70 -5.08
CA MET A 95 3.34 -4.01 -5.15
C MET A 95 4.32 -4.22 -4.00
N ARG A 96 5.06 -3.20 -3.60
CA ARG A 96 5.99 -3.26 -2.45
C ARG A 96 5.24 -3.63 -1.17
N HIS A 97 4.06 -3.08 -0.99
CA HIS A 97 3.20 -3.30 0.18
C HIS A 97 2.05 -4.28 -0.05
N ARG A 98 2.15 -5.18 -1.05
CA ARG A 98 1.04 -6.05 -1.47
C ARG A 98 0.42 -6.87 -0.33
N GLU A 99 1.23 -7.36 0.62
CA GLU A 99 0.72 -8.16 1.73
C GLU A 99 -0.11 -7.31 2.71
N VAL A 100 0.31 -6.07 2.96
CA VAL A 100 -0.46 -5.11 3.77
C VAL A 100 -1.73 -4.70 3.03
N ASN A 101 -1.64 -4.41 1.73
CA ASN A 101 -2.80 -4.08 0.89
C ASN A 101 -3.85 -5.20 0.92
N ARG A 102 -3.44 -6.47 0.86
CA ARG A 102 -4.35 -7.62 0.97
C ARG A 102 -5.10 -7.66 2.30
N VAL A 103 -4.39 -7.40 3.40
CA VAL A 103 -5.00 -7.36 4.74
C VAL A 103 -6.01 -6.22 4.84
N VAL A 104 -5.63 -5.02 4.40
CA VAL A 104 -6.46 -3.82 4.42
C VAL A 104 -7.70 -3.97 3.52
N PHE A 105 -7.56 -4.57 2.34
CA PHE A 105 -8.66 -4.82 1.41
C PHE A 105 -9.70 -5.79 2.00
N ARG A 106 -9.24 -6.84 2.69
CA ARG A 106 -10.12 -7.84 3.29
C ARG A 106 -10.82 -7.35 4.56
N ASP A 107 -10.24 -6.40 5.25
CA ASP A 107 -10.73 -5.88 6.53
C ASP A 107 -10.64 -4.35 6.59
N ALA A 108 -11.47 -3.70 5.76
CA ALA A 108 -11.54 -2.24 5.71
C ALA A 108 -11.98 -1.62 7.06
N ALA A 109 -12.71 -2.36 7.90
CA ALA A 109 -13.09 -1.93 9.24
C ALA A 109 -11.85 -1.67 10.12
N THR A 110 -10.78 -2.47 9.94
CA THR A 110 -9.50 -2.27 10.63
C THR A 110 -8.90 -0.89 10.38
N LEU A 111 -9.03 -0.35 9.16
CA LEU A 111 -8.53 1.01 8.86
C LEU A 111 -9.32 2.09 9.61
N ALA A 112 -10.63 1.91 9.73
CA ALA A 112 -11.48 2.85 10.46
C ALA A 112 -11.11 2.87 11.96
N GLU A 113 -10.84 1.69 12.55
CA GLU A 113 -10.41 1.57 13.96
C GLU A 113 -9.04 2.23 14.22
N LEU A 114 -8.17 2.30 13.20
CA LEU A 114 -6.82 2.87 13.33
C LEU A 114 -6.77 4.38 13.15
N ASP A 115 -7.88 5.04 12.82
CA ASP A 115 -7.94 6.47 12.49
C ASP A 115 -6.99 6.87 11.34
N LEU A 116 -6.80 5.97 10.38
CA LEU A 116 -5.95 6.18 9.22
C LEU A 116 -6.74 6.49 7.94
N GLY A 117 -8.07 6.43 8.00
CA GLY A 117 -8.96 6.67 6.86
C GLY A 117 -8.80 8.05 6.23
N GLY A 118 -8.58 9.08 7.06
CA GLY A 118 -8.32 10.44 6.59
C GLY A 118 -7.07 10.54 5.71
N ARG A 119 -5.98 9.89 6.10
CA ARG A 119 -4.74 9.84 5.31
C ARG A 119 -4.95 9.14 3.96
N VAL A 120 -5.67 8.01 3.96
CA VAL A 120 -5.99 7.28 2.71
C VAL A 120 -6.80 8.16 1.76
N LEU A 121 -7.80 8.87 2.26
CA LEU A 121 -8.62 9.76 1.44
C LEU A 121 -7.84 10.98 0.94
N ASP A 122 -6.90 11.50 1.74
CA ASP A 122 -6.12 12.68 1.38
C ASP A 122 -5.17 12.39 0.21
N TRP A 123 -4.26 11.42 0.32
CA TRP A 123 -3.35 11.12 -0.78
C TRP A 123 -4.09 10.65 -2.03
N ARG A 124 -5.23 9.92 -1.89
CA ARG A 124 -6.06 9.54 -3.02
C ARG A 124 -6.67 10.74 -3.74
N ARG A 125 -7.14 11.76 -3.02
CA ARG A 125 -7.63 13.00 -3.63
C ARG A 125 -6.50 13.73 -4.37
N ARG A 126 -5.32 13.81 -3.78
CA ARG A 126 -4.16 14.48 -4.38
C ARG A 126 -3.74 13.81 -5.68
N ILE A 127 -3.51 12.49 -5.68
CA ILE A 127 -3.15 11.75 -6.90
C ILE A 127 -4.26 11.82 -7.96
N THR A 128 -5.54 11.78 -7.55
CA THR A 128 -6.66 11.93 -8.48
C THR A 128 -6.66 13.33 -9.14
N ALA A 129 -6.44 14.38 -8.36
CA ALA A 129 -6.37 15.74 -8.88
C ALA A 129 -5.20 15.92 -9.86
N MET A 130 -4.04 15.33 -9.58
CA MET A 130 -2.88 15.38 -10.47
C MET A 130 -3.12 14.65 -11.79
N LEU A 131 -3.78 13.50 -11.77
CA LEU A 131 -4.07 12.70 -12.97
C LEU A 131 -5.21 13.28 -13.81
N ALA A 132 -6.24 13.84 -13.19
CA ALA A 132 -7.39 14.41 -13.86
C ALA A 132 -7.15 15.85 -14.38
N GLY A 133 -6.21 16.58 -13.73
CA GLY A 133 -5.89 17.95 -14.04
C GLY A 133 -6.88 18.98 -13.49
N PRO A 134 -6.55 20.28 -13.62
CA PRO A 134 -7.38 21.37 -13.12
C PRO A 134 -8.68 21.47 -13.91
N GLY A 135 -9.80 21.62 -13.20
CA GLY A 135 -11.14 21.77 -13.83
C GLY A 135 -11.72 20.48 -14.40
N ALA A 136 -11.17 19.32 -14.01
CA ALA A 136 -11.64 18.03 -14.49
C ALA A 136 -13.15 17.83 -14.24
N GLU A 137 -13.86 17.35 -15.26
CA GLU A 137 -15.26 16.99 -15.16
C GLU A 137 -15.46 15.66 -14.41
N LEU A 138 -16.73 15.41 -14.00
CA LEU A 138 -17.07 14.19 -13.26
C LEU A 138 -16.65 12.90 -13.99
N ALA A 139 -16.76 12.88 -15.31
CA ALA A 139 -16.38 11.72 -16.12
C ALA A 139 -14.88 11.41 -16.03
N GLU A 140 -14.03 12.43 -15.99
CA GLU A 140 -12.56 12.28 -15.84
C GLU A 140 -12.20 11.84 -14.42
N LEU A 141 -12.82 12.45 -13.42
CA LEU A 141 -12.64 12.03 -12.02
C LEU A 141 -13.06 10.57 -11.80
N ALA A 142 -14.19 10.15 -12.38
CA ALA A 142 -14.66 8.78 -12.33
C ALA A 142 -13.67 7.82 -13.01
N ARG A 143 -13.17 8.18 -14.19
CA ARG A 143 -12.19 7.38 -14.95
C ARG A 143 -10.90 7.17 -14.16
N VAL A 144 -10.33 8.24 -13.59
CA VAL A 144 -9.12 8.17 -12.75
C VAL A 144 -9.37 7.32 -11.51
N THR A 145 -10.52 7.49 -10.85
CA THR A 145 -10.90 6.71 -9.68
C THR A 145 -10.97 5.22 -9.98
N LEU A 146 -11.58 4.83 -11.11
CA LEU A 146 -11.65 3.45 -11.58
C LEU A 146 -10.26 2.88 -11.88
N VAL A 147 -9.39 3.66 -12.52
CA VAL A 147 -8.01 3.24 -12.84
C VAL A 147 -7.20 3.01 -11.58
N LEU A 148 -7.20 3.93 -10.63
CA LEU A 148 -6.48 3.78 -9.36
C LEU A 148 -7.02 2.60 -8.53
N GLY A 149 -8.34 2.42 -8.49
CA GLY A 149 -8.97 1.26 -7.86
C GLY A 149 -8.54 -0.04 -8.53
N GLY A 150 -8.68 -0.13 -9.85
CA GLY A 150 -8.32 -1.32 -10.62
C GLY A 150 -6.84 -1.68 -10.52
N LEU A 151 -5.91 -0.72 -10.49
CA LEU A 151 -4.49 -0.99 -10.24
C LEU A 151 -4.26 -1.59 -8.85
N GLY A 152 -4.93 -1.08 -7.82
CA GLY A 152 -4.89 -1.66 -6.47
C GLY A 152 -5.45 -3.08 -6.43
N ASP A 153 -6.58 -3.31 -7.09
CA ASP A 153 -7.21 -4.63 -7.20
C ASP A 153 -6.31 -5.63 -7.95
N CYS A 154 -5.63 -5.22 -9.01
CA CYS A 154 -4.65 -6.05 -9.71
C CYS A 154 -3.55 -6.54 -8.75
N VAL A 155 -3.05 -5.68 -7.88
CA VAL A 155 -2.03 -6.06 -6.89
C VAL A 155 -2.58 -7.05 -5.86
N VAL A 156 -3.80 -6.82 -5.37
CA VAL A 156 -4.43 -7.67 -4.35
C VAL A 156 -4.81 -9.05 -4.91
N LEU A 157 -5.42 -9.08 -6.10
CA LEU A 157 -6.00 -10.29 -6.68
C LEU A 157 -5.01 -11.09 -7.52
N LEU A 158 -4.06 -10.42 -8.17
CA LEU A 158 -3.12 -11.04 -9.13
C LEU A 158 -1.65 -10.95 -8.67
N GLY A 159 -1.38 -10.41 -7.49
CA GLY A 159 -0.02 -10.14 -7.00
C GLY A 159 0.87 -11.38 -6.78
N ASP A 160 0.34 -12.60 -6.99
CA ASP A 160 1.10 -13.85 -7.00
C ASP A 160 1.66 -14.18 -8.39
N ARG A 161 1.28 -13.42 -9.43
CA ARG A 161 1.81 -13.55 -10.79
C ARG A 161 3.22 -12.96 -10.86
N PRO A 162 4.02 -13.31 -11.89
CA PRO A 162 5.34 -12.69 -12.09
C PRO A 162 5.24 -11.16 -12.11
N ALA A 163 5.97 -10.49 -11.21
CA ALA A 163 5.79 -9.06 -10.94
C ALA A 163 5.98 -8.19 -12.19
N ALA A 164 6.94 -8.53 -13.06
CA ALA A 164 7.20 -7.79 -14.30
C ALA A 164 6.03 -7.91 -15.30
N GLU A 165 5.44 -9.10 -15.42
CA GLU A 165 4.30 -9.35 -16.32
C GLU A 165 3.05 -8.62 -15.81
N LEU A 166 2.77 -8.73 -14.52
CA LEU A 166 1.64 -8.05 -13.90
C LEU A 166 1.77 -6.54 -14.04
N ARG A 167 2.96 -5.99 -13.77
CA ARG A 167 3.25 -4.56 -13.94
C ARG A 167 2.98 -4.08 -15.35
N ALA A 168 3.52 -4.78 -16.34
CA ALA A 168 3.35 -4.41 -17.75
C ALA A 168 1.87 -4.44 -18.15
N ALA A 169 1.15 -5.51 -17.82
CA ALA A 169 -0.25 -5.69 -18.17
C ALA A 169 -1.17 -4.66 -17.48
N ALA A 170 -1.00 -4.46 -16.18
CA ALA A 170 -1.82 -3.55 -15.40
C ALA A 170 -1.63 -2.08 -15.83
N LEU A 171 -0.37 -1.66 -16.06
CA LEU A 171 -0.08 -0.30 -16.52
C LEU A 171 -0.55 -0.08 -17.96
N ALA A 172 -0.42 -1.05 -18.86
CA ALA A 172 -0.95 -0.94 -20.22
C ALA A 172 -2.48 -0.75 -20.21
N ALA A 173 -3.19 -1.51 -19.40
CA ALA A 173 -4.64 -1.36 -19.22
C ALA A 173 -5.01 0.02 -18.65
N ALA A 174 -4.27 0.50 -17.63
CA ALA A 174 -4.49 1.81 -17.02
C ALA A 174 -4.25 2.95 -18.03
N TYR A 175 -3.20 2.88 -18.83
CA TYR A 175 -2.90 3.87 -19.88
C TYR A 175 -4.01 3.92 -20.93
N THR A 176 -4.47 2.76 -21.39
CA THR A 176 -5.58 2.67 -22.33
C THR A 176 -6.84 3.30 -21.75
N ALA A 177 -7.17 2.99 -20.50
CA ALA A 177 -8.37 3.53 -19.84
C ALA A 177 -8.32 5.05 -19.65
N LEU A 178 -7.14 5.64 -19.49
CA LEU A 178 -6.95 7.09 -19.41
C LEU A 178 -6.77 7.77 -20.80
N GLY A 179 -6.78 6.99 -21.90
CA GLY A 179 -6.55 7.53 -23.25
C GLY A 179 -5.11 8.01 -23.47
N LEU A 180 -4.15 7.50 -22.70
CA LEU A 180 -2.74 7.83 -22.88
C LEU A 180 -2.15 7.08 -24.08
N PRO A 181 -1.17 7.67 -24.79
CA PRO A 181 -0.53 7.00 -25.93
C PRO A 181 0.05 5.64 -25.55
N PRO A 182 0.00 4.63 -26.43
CA PRO A 182 0.62 3.34 -26.16
C PRO A 182 2.15 3.51 -26.01
N GLY A 183 2.75 2.66 -25.18
CA GLY A 183 4.20 2.65 -24.96
C GLY A 183 4.57 1.85 -23.72
N PRO A 184 5.85 1.45 -23.58
CA PRO A 184 6.28 0.69 -22.41
C PRO A 184 6.14 1.54 -21.14
N PRO A 185 5.84 0.91 -19.99
CA PRO A 185 5.85 1.61 -18.72
C PRO A 185 7.27 2.10 -18.40
N PRO A 186 7.41 3.24 -17.68
CA PRO A 186 8.69 3.68 -17.16
C PRO A 186 9.35 2.59 -16.32
N ALA A 187 10.68 2.58 -16.28
CA ALA A 187 11.42 1.65 -15.43
C ALA A 187 11.01 1.85 -13.95
N PRO A 188 10.96 0.77 -13.14
CA PRO A 188 10.71 0.91 -11.71
C PRO A 188 11.81 1.76 -11.05
N GLU A 189 11.39 2.68 -10.20
CA GLU A 189 12.33 3.46 -9.39
C GLU A 189 13.02 2.56 -8.38
N GLN A 190 14.33 2.63 -8.27
CA GLN A 190 15.07 1.93 -7.24
C GLN A 190 14.75 2.59 -5.89
N PRO A 191 14.44 1.80 -4.85
CA PRO A 191 14.27 2.36 -3.51
C PRO A 191 15.58 3.02 -3.07
N VAL A 192 15.48 4.27 -2.62
CA VAL A 192 16.60 5.02 -2.00
C VAL A 192 16.94 4.43 -0.64
#